data_e885204b9228a707fd9afa4278b708b3
#
_entry.id   e885204b9228a707fd9afa4278b708b3
#
_cell.length_a   1.000
_cell.length_b   1.000
_cell.length_c   1.000
_cell.angle_alpha   90.00
_cell.angle_beta   90.00
_cell.angle_gamma   90.00
#
_symmetry.space_group_name_H-M   'P 1'
#
loop_
_entity.id
_entity.type
_entity.pdbx_description
1 polymer ?
#
loop_
_entity_poly.entity_id
_entity_poly.type
_entity_poly.pdbx_seq_one_letter_code
_entity_poly.pdbx_strand_id
1 'polypeptide(L)'
;ANMKNFVSFKTEGTAKVKIYWVEGGTDNRQMAIFGSTGDVVTKTEVTAAKNDPVVSTLELADAGTYYLGGLENNNYIFKVVVTDTVGGDAPVVTRKNWSEVAAPVIGEVAQDGANVTVPFTMVLGNDGADKVSVVMTDASGNTETKGYALEGEGGKVSFSPASSGEYTFTITASRENEQDKTGNTVKINFAYPLSAPSISSATSMGNGTVSLVWQSVKEATSYNVYVGGTKVGSTSATSYDVTGLTVGTKYDFAVEAVRETPAAVSDKSTISLSLIHISE
;
A
#
# COMPACT_ATOMS: atom_id res chain seq x y z
N ALA A 1 -30.02 11.21 -4.03
CA ALA A 1 -28.63 11.37 -3.61
C ALA A 1 -28.13 10.05 -3.05
N ASN A 2 -26.91 9.66 -3.42
CA ASN A 2 -26.31 8.39 -2.96
C ASN A 2 -25.68 8.67 -1.58
N MET A 3 -26.42 8.44 -0.50
CA MET A 3 -26.11 8.84 0.88
C MET A 3 -25.04 7.95 1.54
N LYS A 4 -23.85 7.82 0.95
CA LYS A 4 -22.81 6.92 1.50
C LYS A 4 -21.87 7.54 2.55
N ASN A 5 -21.83 8.86 2.74
CA ASN A 5 -20.88 9.53 3.64
C ASN A 5 -21.54 10.73 4.36
N PHE A 6 -22.51 10.46 5.24
CA PHE A 6 -23.19 11.49 6.00
C PHE A 6 -22.98 11.33 7.49
N VAL A 7 -22.84 12.44 8.19
CA VAL A 7 -22.92 12.51 9.66
C VAL A 7 -24.39 12.75 10.02
N SER A 8 -25.03 11.80 10.68
CA SER A 8 -26.39 11.98 11.16
C SER A 8 -26.41 12.56 12.58
N PHE A 9 -27.35 13.45 12.86
CA PHE A 9 -27.58 14.01 14.17
C PHE A 9 -29.04 14.36 14.33
N LYS A 10 -29.50 14.55 15.60
CA LYS A 10 -30.86 14.89 15.95
C LYS A 10 -30.88 16.20 16.72
N THR A 11 -31.88 17.03 16.47
CA THR A 11 -32.16 18.27 17.22
C THR A 11 -33.52 18.21 17.81
N GLU A 12 -33.72 18.88 18.94
CA GLU A 12 -35.03 18.99 19.61
C GLU A 12 -35.69 20.35 19.38
N GLY A 13 -35.06 21.24 18.65
CA GLY A 13 -35.53 22.56 18.29
C GLY A 13 -34.63 23.27 17.30
N THR A 14 -34.59 24.60 17.37
CA THR A 14 -33.68 25.39 16.58
C THR A 14 -32.22 25.09 16.98
N ALA A 15 -31.34 24.86 16.00
CA ALA A 15 -29.95 24.52 16.28
C ALA A 15 -28.99 25.25 15.38
N LYS A 16 -27.77 25.47 15.88
CA LYS A 16 -26.61 25.94 15.09
C LYS A 16 -25.64 24.79 14.89
N VAL A 17 -25.32 24.51 13.63
CA VAL A 17 -24.41 23.46 13.24
C VAL A 17 -23.11 24.08 12.74
N LYS A 18 -22.04 23.98 13.53
CA LYS A 18 -20.73 24.48 13.18
C LYS A 18 -19.89 23.34 12.60
N ILE A 19 -19.43 23.49 11.37
CA ILE A 19 -18.74 22.48 10.60
C ILE A 19 -17.29 22.93 10.39
N TYR A 20 -16.36 22.08 10.73
CA TYR A 20 -14.93 22.24 10.41
C TYR A 20 -14.60 21.27 9.29
N TRP A 21 -14.28 21.78 8.12
CA TRP A 21 -14.15 20.96 6.92
C TRP A 21 -13.10 21.51 5.94
N VAL A 22 -12.71 20.70 4.95
CA VAL A 22 -11.85 21.06 3.86
C VAL A 22 -12.36 20.50 2.55
N GLU A 23 -12.15 21.21 1.48
CA GLU A 23 -12.42 20.74 0.15
C GLU A 23 -11.27 19.85 -0.36
N GLY A 24 -11.61 18.64 -0.85
CA GLY A 24 -10.66 17.69 -1.43
C GLY A 24 -10.55 17.73 -2.96
N GLY A 25 -11.28 18.62 -3.64
CA GLY A 25 -11.39 18.69 -5.09
C GLY A 25 -10.75 19.90 -5.73
N THR A 26 -11.11 20.16 -7.00
CA THR A 26 -10.62 21.29 -7.80
C THR A 26 -11.63 22.43 -7.94
N ASP A 27 -12.89 22.20 -7.49
CA ASP A 27 -13.99 23.12 -7.70
C ASP A 27 -14.63 23.51 -6.37
N ASN A 28 -15.15 24.73 -6.33
CA ASN A 28 -15.87 25.33 -5.21
C ASN A 28 -17.06 24.48 -4.73
N ARG A 29 -16.89 23.69 -3.67
CA ARG A 29 -17.88 22.75 -3.18
C ARG A 29 -18.55 23.23 -1.90
N GLN A 30 -19.79 22.84 -1.71
CA GLN A 30 -20.61 23.22 -0.57
C GLN A 30 -20.89 22.03 0.33
N MET A 31 -20.98 22.31 1.63
CA MET A 31 -21.55 21.40 2.61
C MET A 31 -23.04 21.67 2.74
N ALA A 32 -23.83 20.63 2.95
CA ALA A 32 -25.28 20.76 3.11
C ALA A 32 -25.79 19.88 4.26
N ILE A 33 -26.88 20.33 4.87
CA ILE A 33 -27.69 19.55 5.79
C ILE A 33 -28.96 19.11 5.06
N PHE A 34 -29.22 17.82 5.12
CA PHE A 34 -30.39 17.18 4.50
C PHE A 34 -31.36 16.74 5.57
N GLY A 35 -32.61 16.82 5.26
CA GLY A 35 -33.69 16.25 6.07
C GLY A 35 -33.81 14.74 5.89
N SER A 36 -34.70 14.11 6.65
CA SER A 36 -34.96 12.65 6.62
C SER A 36 -35.47 12.14 5.25
N THR A 37 -35.98 13.02 4.41
CA THR A 37 -36.43 12.73 3.04
C THR A 37 -35.30 12.84 2.01
N GLY A 38 -34.13 13.34 2.41
CA GLY A 38 -32.99 13.57 1.53
C GLY A 38 -33.01 14.94 0.83
N ASP A 39 -33.92 15.81 1.16
CA ASP A 39 -33.98 17.17 0.63
C ASP A 39 -32.99 18.07 1.37
N VAL A 40 -32.35 19.01 0.65
CA VAL A 40 -31.44 19.99 1.24
C VAL A 40 -32.26 20.97 2.10
N VAL A 41 -31.99 20.99 3.41
CA VAL A 41 -32.57 21.93 4.35
C VAL A 41 -31.82 23.25 4.37
N THR A 42 -30.49 23.17 4.43
CA THR A 42 -29.63 24.35 4.38
C THR A 42 -28.24 23.93 3.85
N LYS A 43 -27.46 24.91 3.37
CA LYS A 43 -26.13 24.68 2.83
C LYS A 43 -25.18 25.86 3.07
N THR A 44 -23.88 25.61 2.98
CA THR A 44 -22.88 26.68 3.09
C THR A 44 -22.93 27.60 1.85
N GLU A 45 -22.81 28.90 2.08
CA GLU A 45 -22.62 29.86 0.99
C GLU A 45 -21.14 29.94 0.56
N VAL A 46 -20.25 29.60 1.48
CA VAL A 46 -18.81 29.69 1.25
C VAL A 46 -18.29 28.38 0.68
N THR A 47 -17.58 28.52 -0.40
CA THR A 47 -16.79 27.48 -1.01
C THR A 47 -15.37 27.54 -0.43
N ALA A 48 -14.87 26.45 0.11
CA ALA A 48 -13.50 26.38 0.56
C ALA A 48 -12.56 26.28 -0.65
N ALA A 49 -11.39 26.94 -0.57
CA ALA A 49 -10.33 26.64 -1.50
C ALA A 49 -9.74 25.27 -1.19
N LYS A 50 -9.26 24.58 -2.22
CA LYS A 50 -8.66 23.25 -2.08
C LYS A 50 -7.60 23.23 -0.98
N ASN A 51 -7.75 22.30 -0.04
CA ASN A 51 -6.87 22.06 1.11
C ASN A 51 -6.84 23.16 2.18
N ASP A 52 -7.66 24.21 2.08
CA ASP A 52 -7.77 25.21 3.13
C ASP A 52 -8.89 24.84 4.11
N PRO A 53 -8.60 24.68 5.41
CA PRO A 53 -9.62 24.42 6.42
C PRO A 53 -10.61 25.59 6.56
N VAL A 54 -11.88 25.30 6.50
CA VAL A 54 -12.96 26.28 6.62
C VAL A 54 -13.86 25.93 7.80
N VAL A 55 -14.36 26.96 8.45
CA VAL A 55 -15.40 26.83 9.49
C VAL A 55 -16.68 27.48 8.98
N SER A 56 -17.72 26.66 8.81
CA SER A 56 -19.05 27.14 8.41
C SER A 56 -20.05 26.93 9.53
N THR A 57 -21.02 27.84 9.64
CA THR A 57 -22.13 27.68 10.58
C THR A 57 -23.42 27.67 9.80
N LEU A 58 -24.24 26.64 9.99
CA LEU A 58 -25.59 26.51 9.43
C LEU A 58 -26.62 26.53 10.54
N GLU A 59 -27.78 27.09 10.26
CA GLU A 59 -28.88 27.16 11.22
C GLU A 59 -30.03 26.24 10.81
N LEU A 60 -30.60 25.57 11.79
CA LEU A 60 -31.79 24.73 11.66
C LEU A 60 -32.92 25.35 12.46
N ALA A 61 -34.12 25.44 11.86
CA ALA A 61 -35.29 26.05 12.47
C ALA A 61 -36.11 25.07 13.30
N ASP A 62 -36.04 23.78 12.98
CA ASP A 62 -36.97 22.79 13.51
C ASP A 62 -36.25 21.63 14.18
N ALA A 63 -36.94 20.94 15.09
CA ALA A 63 -36.56 19.65 15.61
C ALA A 63 -36.59 18.59 14.49
N GLY A 64 -35.60 17.68 14.50
CA GLY A 64 -35.60 16.62 13.49
C GLY A 64 -34.33 15.78 13.47
N THR A 65 -34.36 14.77 12.61
CA THR A 65 -33.15 13.99 12.27
C THR A 65 -32.59 14.55 10.97
N TYR A 66 -31.32 14.90 11.02
CA TYR A 66 -30.62 15.55 9.92
C TYR A 66 -29.37 14.77 9.52
N TYR A 67 -28.96 14.99 8.29
CA TYR A 67 -27.77 14.37 7.71
C TYR A 67 -26.88 15.47 7.12
N LEU A 68 -25.63 15.54 7.59
CA LEU A 68 -24.64 16.47 7.07
C LEU A 68 -23.75 15.78 6.06
N GLY A 69 -23.55 16.38 4.90
CA GLY A 69 -22.68 15.86 3.84
C GLY A 69 -22.28 16.91 2.82
N GLY A 70 -21.41 16.57 1.91
CA GLY A 70 -21.08 17.38 0.74
C GLY A 70 -22.21 17.32 -0.30
N LEU A 71 -22.54 18.43 -0.94
CA LEU A 71 -23.44 18.45 -2.10
C LEU A 71 -22.83 17.73 -3.30
N GLU A 72 -21.51 17.72 -3.37
CA GLU A 72 -20.70 17.05 -4.39
C GLU A 72 -19.61 16.20 -3.72
N ASN A 73 -19.01 15.25 -4.42
CA ASN A 73 -18.01 14.33 -3.86
C ASN A 73 -16.71 15.02 -3.41
N ASN A 74 -16.05 14.46 -2.39
CA ASN A 74 -14.70 14.80 -1.89
C ASN A 74 -14.59 16.03 -0.97
N ASN A 75 -15.52 16.22 -0.05
CA ASN A 75 -15.33 17.10 1.10
C ASN A 75 -14.92 16.26 2.33
N TYR A 76 -14.01 16.78 3.14
CA TYR A 76 -13.57 16.13 4.37
C TYR A 76 -14.03 16.94 5.58
N ILE A 77 -14.78 16.30 6.48
CA ILE A 77 -15.27 16.90 7.72
C ILE A 77 -14.34 16.46 8.85
N PHE A 78 -13.76 17.44 9.57
CA PHE A 78 -12.91 17.16 10.73
C PHE A 78 -13.68 17.19 12.04
N LYS A 79 -14.68 18.09 12.14
CA LYS A 79 -15.43 18.28 13.36
C LYS A 79 -16.80 18.88 13.04
N VAL A 80 -17.81 18.41 13.73
CA VAL A 80 -19.16 18.99 13.73
C VAL A 80 -19.52 19.33 15.17
N VAL A 81 -19.99 20.55 15.39
CA VAL A 81 -20.53 20.96 16.69
C VAL A 81 -21.98 21.40 16.45
N VAL A 82 -22.91 20.73 17.09
CA VAL A 82 -24.32 21.09 17.05
C VAL A 82 -24.68 21.73 18.40
N THR A 83 -25.22 22.96 18.36
CA THR A 83 -25.66 23.67 19.55
C THR A 83 -27.17 23.87 19.42
N ASP A 84 -27.92 23.18 20.24
CA ASP A 84 -29.38 23.36 20.33
C ASP A 84 -29.67 24.60 21.19
N THR A 85 -30.62 25.43 20.76
CA THR A 85 -30.97 26.66 21.50
C THR A 85 -32.10 26.44 22.52
N VAL A 86 -32.71 25.27 22.54
CA VAL A 86 -33.77 24.90 23.51
C VAL A 86 -33.17 23.94 24.53
N GLY A 87 -32.41 24.48 25.48
CA GLY A 87 -32.10 23.93 26.83
C GLY A 87 -31.89 22.42 27.01
N GLY A 88 -31.54 21.69 26.00
CA GLY A 88 -31.20 20.28 26.04
C GLY A 88 -29.69 20.08 25.92
N ASP A 89 -29.17 18.96 26.40
CA ASP A 89 -27.80 18.54 26.20
C ASP A 89 -27.46 18.61 24.71
N ALA A 90 -26.24 19.12 24.39
CA ALA A 90 -25.77 19.17 23.01
C ALA A 90 -26.00 17.81 22.33
N PRO A 91 -26.60 17.76 21.11
CA PRO A 91 -26.83 16.50 20.44
C PRO A 91 -25.50 15.76 20.32
N VAL A 92 -25.44 14.69 21.04
CA VAL A 92 -24.26 13.80 21.01
C VAL A 92 -24.27 13.17 19.63
N VAL A 93 -23.30 13.47 18.79
CA VAL A 93 -22.93 12.57 17.70
C VAL A 93 -22.50 11.29 18.39
N THR A 94 -23.41 10.37 18.55
CA THR A 94 -23.14 9.09 19.19
C THR A 94 -22.29 8.27 18.25
N ARG A 95 -20.98 8.42 18.36
CA ARG A 95 -20.07 7.43 17.81
C ARG A 95 -20.42 6.09 18.46
N LYS A 96 -20.41 5.04 17.67
CA LYS A 96 -20.55 3.67 18.21
C LYS A 96 -19.60 3.48 19.38
N ASN A 97 -20.07 2.88 20.47
CA ASN A 97 -19.22 2.62 21.62
C ASN A 97 -17.99 1.83 21.19
N TRP A 98 -16.79 2.33 21.52
CA TRP A 98 -15.54 1.71 21.13
C TRP A 98 -15.41 0.25 21.60
N SER A 99 -15.98 -0.09 22.76
CA SER A 99 -16.02 -1.46 23.26
C SER A 99 -16.79 -2.43 22.34
N GLU A 100 -17.74 -1.93 21.55
CA GLU A 100 -18.57 -2.71 20.63
C GLU A 100 -17.95 -2.81 19.22
N VAL A 101 -16.92 -2.03 18.94
CA VAL A 101 -16.19 -2.09 17.68
C VAL A 101 -15.23 -3.27 17.73
N ALA A 102 -15.32 -4.17 16.76
CA ALA A 102 -14.39 -5.31 16.68
C ALA A 102 -12.95 -4.85 16.46
N ALA A 103 -11.98 -5.63 16.96
CA ALA A 103 -10.56 -5.40 16.65
C ALA A 103 -10.30 -5.56 15.15
N PRO A 104 -9.27 -4.91 14.60
CA PRO A 104 -8.89 -5.05 13.20
C PRO A 104 -8.41 -6.46 12.90
N VAL A 105 -8.63 -6.93 11.66
CA VAL A 105 -8.20 -8.27 11.23
C VAL A 105 -7.43 -8.17 9.93
N ILE A 106 -6.17 -8.65 9.93
CA ILE A 106 -5.40 -8.87 8.71
C ILE A 106 -5.97 -10.11 8.02
N GLY A 107 -6.28 -9.97 6.73
CA GLY A 107 -6.70 -11.05 5.85
C GLY A 107 -5.52 -11.81 5.25
N GLU A 108 -5.73 -12.43 4.08
CA GLU A 108 -4.68 -13.17 3.37
C GLU A 108 -3.63 -12.22 2.80
N VAL A 109 -2.41 -12.32 3.29
CA VAL A 109 -1.27 -11.51 2.85
C VAL A 109 -0.71 -12.12 1.56
N ALA A 110 -0.56 -11.29 0.52
CA ALA A 110 -0.08 -11.72 -0.79
C ALA A 110 1.25 -11.05 -1.16
N GLN A 111 2.17 -11.84 -1.70
CA GLN A 111 3.37 -11.34 -2.35
C GLN A 111 3.12 -11.14 -3.84
N ASP A 112 3.57 -9.99 -4.38
CA ASP A 112 3.62 -9.69 -5.81
C ASP A 112 5.00 -9.08 -6.13
N GLY A 113 5.86 -9.89 -6.74
CA GLY A 113 7.25 -9.54 -6.98
C GLY A 113 7.99 -9.17 -5.69
N ALA A 114 8.53 -7.96 -5.63
CA ALA A 114 9.24 -7.43 -4.46
C ALA A 114 8.31 -6.77 -3.42
N ASN A 115 6.99 -6.78 -3.64
CA ASN A 115 6.02 -6.14 -2.75
C ASN A 115 5.17 -7.18 -2.02
N VAL A 116 4.67 -6.78 -0.87
CA VAL A 116 3.72 -7.53 -0.05
C VAL A 116 2.51 -6.66 0.21
N THR A 117 1.32 -7.16 -0.12
CA THR A 117 0.05 -6.49 0.14
C THR A 117 -0.63 -7.13 1.34
N VAL A 118 -0.94 -6.32 2.34
CA VAL A 118 -1.59 -6.70 3.60
C VAL A 118 -3.01 -6.13 3.59
N PRO A 119 -4.03 -6.92 3.23
CA PRO A 119 -5.43 -6.51 3.34
C PRO A 119 -5.87 -6.59 4.80
N PHE A 120 -6.79 -5.73 5.20
CA PHE A 120 -7.40 -5.78 6.52
C PHE A 120 -8.86 -5.38 6.49
N THR A 121 -9.60 -5.80 7.50
CA THR A 121 -10.97 -5.38 7.77
C THR A 121 -11.04 -4.67 9.11
N MET A 122 -11.74 -3.55 9.15
CA MET A 122 -12.01 -2.73 10.32
C MET A 122 -13.07 -1.70 9.99
N VAL A 123 -14.01 -1.48 10.90
CA VAL A 123 -14.93 -0.33 10.77
C VAL A 123 -14.13 0.94 11.08
N LEU A 124 -14.09 1.88 10.12
CA LEU A 124 -13.35 3.13 10.19
C LEU A 124 -14.30 4.33 10.27
N GLY A 125 -13.78 5.48 10.69
CA GLY A 125 -14.53 6.71 10.76
C GLY A 125 -15.43 6.80 12.00
N ASN A 126 -16.60 7.42 11.89
CA ASN A 126 -17.46 7.74 13.02
C ASN A 126 -17.89 6.52 13.85
N ASP A 127 -18.17 5.40 13.22
CA ASP A 127 -18.62 4.16 13.88
C ASP A 127 -17.47 3.21 14.21
N GLY A 128 -16.23 3.59 13.91
CA GLY A 128 -15.07 2.72 14.06
C GLY A 128 -13.81 3.45 14.52
N ALA A 129 -12.67 3.01 13.99
CA ALA A 129 -11.37 3.57 14.28
C ALA A 129 -11.12 4.87 13.47
N ASP A 130 -10.35 5.78 14.06
CA ASP A 130 -9.85 6.97 13.36
C ASP A 130 -8.65 6.63 12.46
N LYS A 131 -7.89 5.63 12.87
CA LYS A 131 -6.68 5.20 12.19
C LYS A 131 -6.41 3.72 12.43
N VAL A 132 -5.84 3.08 11.42
CA VAL A 132 -5.24 1.75 11.53
C VAL A 132 -3.75 1.87 11.23
N SER A 133 -2.93 1.16 11.98
CA SER A 133 -1.49 1.04 11.75
C SER A 133 -1.13 -0.43 11.55
N VAL A 134 -0.42 -0.73 10.48
CA VAL A 134 0.15 -2.05 10.22
C VAL A 134 1.66 -1.95 10.38
N VAL A 135 2.23 -2.83 11.20
CA VAL A 135 3.65 -2.94 11.45
C VAL A 135 4.16 -4.22 10.81
N MET A 136 5.12 -4.09 9.91
CA MET A 136 5.92 -5.19 9.39
C MET A 136 7.19 -5.31 10.24
N THR A 137 7.51 -6.52 10.70
CA THR A 137 8.71 -6.83 11.48
C THR A 137 9.49 -7.94 10.79
N ASP A 138 10.79 -7.74 10.56
CA ASP A 138 11.68 -8.77 10.02
C ASP A 138 12.19 -9.74 11.12
N ALA A 139 12.91 -10.79 10.73
CA ALA A 139 13.47 -11.77 11.65
C ALA A 139 14.53 -11.19 12.62
N SER A 140 15.10 -10.04 12.31
CA SER A 140 16.07 -9.32 13.16
C SER A 140 15.40 -8.35 14.13
N GLY A 141 14.08 -8.16 14.02
CA GLY A 141 13.30 -7.24 14.85
C GLY A 141 13.24 -5.82 14.30
N ASN A 142 13.73 -5.54 13.08
CA ASN A 142 13.54 -4.25 12.45
C ASN A 142 12.08 -4.08 12.02
N THR A 143 11.55 -2.88 12.19
CA THR A 143 10.13 -2.59 11.93
C THR A 143 9.93 -1.48 10.91
N GLU A 144 8.90 -1.63 10.08
CA GLU A 144 8.33 -0.57 9.25
C GLU A 144 6.84 -0.44 9.58
N THR A 145 6.38 0.78 9.83
CA THR A 145 4.97 1.06 10.18
C THR A 145 4.31 1.87 9.07
N LYS A 146 3.15 1.42 8.63
CA LYS A 146 2.28 2.17 7.71
C LYS A 146 0.92 2.42 8.33
N GLY A 147 0.50 3.68 8.32
CA GLY A 147 -0.82 4.10 8.77
C GLY A 147 -1.83 4.09 7.63
N TYR A 148 -3.08 3.88 7.97
CA TYR A 148 -4.23 3.95 7.08
C TYR A 148 -5.33 4.75 7.75
N ALA A 149 -5.72 5.86 7.15
CA ALA A 149 -6.73 6.77 7.67
C ALA A 149 -7.77 7.01 6.58
N LEU A 150 -8.80 6.17 6.52
CA LEU A 150 -9.92 6.31 5.59
C LEU A 150 -11.22 5.88 6.26
N GLU A 151 -12.33 6.20 5.62
CA GLU A 151 -13.67 5.75 5.98
C GLU A 151 -13.99 4.43 5.28
N GLY A 152 -14.81 3.59 5.91
CA GLY A 152 -15.29 2.33 5.35
C GLY A 152 -15.04 1.11 6.21
N GLU A 153 -14.97 -0.05 5.60
CA GLU A 153 -14.86 -1.36 6.27
C GLU A 153 -13.53 -2.08 5.99
N GLY A 154 -12.42 -1.34 5.95
CA GLY A 154 -11.11 -1.93 5.75
C GLY A 154 -10.31 -1.31 4.61
N GLY A 155 -9.17 -1.92 4.30
CA GLY A 155 -8.25 -1.44 3.29
C GLY A 155 -7.11 -2.39 3.00
N LYS A 156 -6.09 -1.86 2.31
CA LYS A 156 -4.87 -2.58 1.98
C LYS A 156 -3.66 -1.69 2.23
N VAL A 157 -2.61 -2.26 2.80
CA VAL A 157 -1.32 -1.60 2.98
C VAL A 157 -0.26 -2.41 2.27
N SER A 158 0.65 -1.75 1.55
CA SER A 158 1.72 -2.42 0.81
C SER A 158 3.07 -2.12 1.43
N PHE A 159 3.91 -3.15 1.56
CA PHE A 159 5.29 -3.08 2.03
C PHE A 159 6.22 -3.58 0.93
N SER A 160 7.49 -3.17 1.01
CA SER A 160 8.56 -3.63 0.11
C SER A 160 9.72 -4.18 0.93
N PRO A 161 9.64 -5.46 1.35
CA PRO A 161 10.67 -6.08 2.16
C PRO A 161 12.04 -5.99 1.52
N ALA A 162 13.07 -5.69 2.32
CA ALA A 162 14.40 -5.44 1.80
C ALA A 162 15.16 -6.71 1.37
N SER A 163 14.79 -7.88 1.92
CA SER A 163 15.45 -9.16 1.68
C SER A 163 14.49 -10.32 1.89
N SER A 164 14.88 -11.51 1.43
CA SER A 164 14.15 -12.75 1.73
C SER A 164 14.20 -13.08 3.22
N GLY A 165 13.14 -13.65 3.74
CA GLY A 165 13.06 -14.06 5.14
C GLY A 165 11.62 -14.14 5.67
N GLU A 166 11.50 -14.49 6.94
CA GLU A 166 10.23 -14.42 7.65
C GLU A 166 9.91 -12.97 8.01
N TYR A 167 8.70 -12.54 7.69
CA TYR A 167 8.13 -11.26 8.09
C TYR A 167 6.84 -11.47 8.86
N THR A 168 6.69 -10.69 9.93
CA THR A 168 5.50 -10.69 10.78
C THR A 168 4.77 -9.38 10.59
N PHE A 169 3.46 -9.43 10.37
CA PHE A 169 2.58 -8.27 10.28
C PHE A 169 1.66 -8.24 11.48
N THR A 170 1.63 -7.11 12.17
CA THR A 170 0.69 -6.83 13.26
C THR A 170 -0.13 -5.61 12.92
N ILE A 171 -1.38 -5.58 13.39
CA ILE A 171 -2.31 -4.50 13.11
C ILE A 171 -2.87 -3.93 14.40
N THR A 172 -2.97 -2.60 14.46
CA THR A 172 -3.53 -1.88 15.60
C THR A 172 -4.46 -0.80 15.10
N ALA A 173 -5.63 -0.72 15.68
CA ALA A 173 -6.62 0.33 15.43
C ALA A 173 -6.65 1.28 16.62
N SER A 174 -6.70 2.58 16.34
CA SER A 174 -6.75 3.64 17.35
C SER A 174 -7.93 4.57 17.12
N ARG A 175 -8.45 5.10 18.22
CA ARG A 175 -9.49 6.13 18.28
C ARG A 175 -9.08 7.13 19.34
N GLU A 176 -9.31 8.42 19.06
CA GLU A 176 -8.97 9.50 19.98
C GLU A 176 -9.61 9.29 21.37
N ASN A 177 -8.79 9.42 22.43
CA ASN A 177 -9.16 9.23 23.83
C ASN A 177 -9.62 7.81 24.22
N GLU A 178 -9.37 6.81 23.36
CA GLU A 178 -9.69 5.41 23.64
C GLU A 178 -8.42 4.55 23.65
N GLN A 179 -8.49 3.39 24.29
CA GLN A 179 -7.39 2.43 24.28
C GLN A 179 -7.32 1.73 22.91
N ASP A 180 -6.12 1.63 22.38
CA ASP A 180 -5.88 0.96 21.11
C ASP A 180 -6.34 -0.51 21.12
N LYS A 181 -6.85 -0.96 19.98
CA LYS A 181 -7.21 -2.37 19.75
C LYS A 181 -6.19 -3.04 18.85
N THR A 182 -5.54 -4.06 19.38
CA THR A 182 -4.64 -4.91 18.60
C THR A 182 -5.42 -6.05 17.97
N GLY A 183 -5.20 -6.26 16.67
CA GLY A 183 -5.78 -7.35 15.91
C GLY A 183 -4.91 -8.60 15.89
N ASN A 184 -5.14 -9.45 14.90
CA ASN A 184 -4.36 -10.66 14.68
C ASN A 184 -2.94 -10.34 14.16
N THR A 185 -2.09 -11.35 14.22
CA THR A 185 -0.74 -11.33 13.65
C THR A 185 -0.66 -12.35 12.53
N VAL A 186 -0.05 -11.99 11.41
CA VAL A 186 0.16 -12.88 10.26
C VAL A 186 1.65 -12.95 9.94
N LYS A 187 2.15 -14.14 9.61
CA LYS A 187 3.53 -14.38 9.20
C LYS A 187 3.57 -14.87 7.75
N ILE A 188 4.58 -14.43 7.01
CA ILE A 188 4.90 -14.94 5.69
C ILE A 188 6.39 -15.23 5.57
N ASN A 189 6.72 -16.17 4.70
CA ASN A 189 8.09 -16.35 4.22
C ASN A 189 8.21 -15.62 2.88
N PHE A 190 8.77 -14.41 2.91
CA PHE A 190 8.99 -13.61 1.72
C PHE A 190 10.22 -14.11 0.96
N ALA A 191 10.08 -14.26 -0.36
CA ALA A 191 11.18 -14.61 -1.24
C ALA A 191 11.47 -13.45 -2.21
N TYR A 192 12.55 -12.72 -1.99
CA TYR A 192 12.93 -11.63 -2.88
C TYR A 192 13.12 -12.16 -4.32
N PRO A 193 12.47 -11.58 -5.35
CA PRO A 193 12.60 -12.08 -6.71
C PRO A 193 14.02 -11.90 -7.25
N LEU A 194 14.57 -12.93 -7.86
CA LEU A 194 15.86 -12.83 -8.56
C LEU A 194 15.65 -12.23 -9.96
N SER A 195 16.39 -11.17 -10.27
CA SER A 195 16.45 -10.64 -11.64
C SER A 195 17.42 -11.44 -12.50
N ALA A 196 17.22 -11.46 -13.81
CA ALA A 196 18.18 -12.01 -14.74
C ALA A 196 19.55 -11.26 -14.63
N PRO A 197 20.70 -11.95 -14.62
CA PRO A 197 21.99 -11.29 -14.61
C PRO A 197 22.18 -10.40 -15.85
N SER A 198 22.76 -9.21 -15.70
CA SER A 198 23.12 -8.37 -16.85
C SER A 198 24.50 -8.76 -17.34
N ILE A 199 24.59 -9.45 -18.49
CA ILE A 199 25.87 -9.83 -19.10
C ILE A 199 26.54 -8.57 -19.64
N SER A 200 27.70 -8.22 -19.07
CA SER A 200 28.46 -7.03 -19.42
C SER A 200 29.40 -7.28 -20.61
N SER A 201 29.95 -8.48 -20.73
CA SER A 201 30.80 -8.85 -21.84
C SER A 201 30.87 -10.36 -22.08
N ALA A 202 31.13 -10.71 -23.33
CA ALA A 202 31.59 -12.04 -23.76
C ALA A 202 32.82 -11.83 -24.66
N THR A 203 33.99 -12.25 -24.21
CA THR A 203 35.26 -11.96 -24.89
C THR A 203 35.95 -13.26 -25.28
N SER A 204 36.26 -13.39 -26.56
CA SER A 204 37.07 -14.51 -27.03
C SER A 204 38.54 -14.31 -26.57
N MET A 205 39.05 -15.29 -25.86
CA MET A 205 40.44 -15.30 -25.38
C MET A 205 41.40 -15.99 -26.37
N GLY A 206 40.93 -16.37 -27.56
CA GLY A 206 41.63 -17.31 -28.45
C GLY A 206 41.50 -18.76 -27.95
N ASN A 207 42.16 -19.68 -28.55
CA ASN A 207 42.24 -21.11 -28.13
C ASN A 207 40.90 -21.80 -27.76
N GLY A 208 39.77 -21.33 -28.25
CA GLY A 208 38.46 -21.91 -27.91
C GLY A 208 37.96 -21.60 -26.51
N THR A 209 38.40 -20.51 -25.92
CA THR A 209 37.93 -20.02 -24.63
C THR A 209 37.18 -18.70 -24.80
N VAL A 210 36.03 -18.55 -24.10
CA VAL A 210 35.25 -17.30 -24.00
C VAL A 210 35.08 -16.95 -22.53
N SER A 211 35.53 -15.75 -22.17
CA SER A 211 35.32 -15.18 -20.84
C SER A 211 34.00 -14.40 -20.82
N LEU A 212 33.11 -14.81 -19.95
CA LEU A 212 31.82 -14.13 -19.68
C LEU A 212 31.93 -13.33 -18.40
N VAL A 213 31.40 -12.09 -18.40
CA VAL A 213 31.32 -11.24 -17.21
C VAL A 213 29.87 -10.66 -17.12
N TRP A 214 29.32 -10.61 -15.93
CA TRP A 214 27.97 -10.06 -15.67
C TRP A 214 27.91 -9.28 -14.37
N GLN A 215 26.83 -8.53 -14.18
CA GLN A 215 26.59 -7.80 -12.93
C GLN A 215 26.06 -8.74 -11.85
N SER A 216 26.43 -8.48 -10.60
CA SER A 216 25.89 -9.22 -9.47
C SER A 216 24.37 -9.02 -9.36
N VAL A 217 23.67 -10.10 -9.03
CA VAL A 217 22.23 -10.08 -8.77
C VAL A 217 22.00 -10.12 -7.27
N LYS A 218 21.13 -9.25 -6.77
CA LYS A 218 20.78 -9.19 -5.36
C LYS A 218 20.27 -10.55 -4.88
N GLU A 219 20.80 -11.03 -3.77
CA GLU A 219 20.51 -12.33 -3.15
C GLU A 219 20.87 -13.58 -3.98
N ALA A 220 21.51 -13.45 -5.12
CA ALA A 220 22.09 -14.61 -5.78
C ALA A 220 23.25 -15.17 -4.96
N THR A 221 23.29 -16.48 -4.77
CA THR A 221 24.40 -17.20 -4.12
C THR A 221 25.36 -17.81 -5.14
N SER A 222 24.85 -18.05 -6.36
CA SER A 222 25.64 -18.59 -7.48
C SER A 222 24.97 -18.28 -8.81
N TYR A 223 25.64 -18.65 -9.89
CA TYR A 223 25.18 -18.49 -11.27
C TYR A 223 25.39 -19.78 -12.04
N ASN A 224 24.42 -20.17 -12.85
CA ASN A 224 24.55 -21.24 -13.82
C ASN A 224 24.88 -20.66 -15.20
N VAL A 225 25.85 -21.27 -15.88
CA VAL A 225 26.31 -20.87 -17.22
C VAL A 225 25.92 -21.91 -18.23
N TYR A 226 25.45 -21.47 -19.38
CA TYR A 226 24.91 -22.30 -20.46
C TYR A 226 25.58 -21.94 -21.80
N VAL A 227 25.72 -22.96 -22.66
CA VAL A 227 26.10 -22.83 -24.07
C VAL A 227 25.09 -23.59 -24.92
N GLY A 228 24.45 -22.93 -25.87
CA GLY A 228 23.44 -23.55 -26.73
C GLY A 228 22.30 -24.21 -25.94
N GLY A 229 21.94 -23.64 -24.81
CA GLY A 229 20.90 -24.18 -23.91
C GLY A 229 21.37 -25.25 -22.93
N THR A 230 22.60 -25.78 -23.08
CA THR A 230 23.15 -26.80 -22.18
C THR A 230 23.96 -26.15 -21.08
N LYS A 231 23.71 -26.53 -19.80
CA LYS A 231 24.49 -26.08 -18.65
C LYS A 231 25.93 -26.61 -18.73
N VAL A 232 26.91 -25.70 -18.72
CA VAL A 232 28.33 -26.02 -18.78
C VAL A 232 29.09 -25.83 -17.46
N GLY A 233 28.46 -25.08 -16.52
CA GLY A 233 29.07 -24.90 -15.21
C GLY A 233 28.23 -24.05 -14.27
N SER A 234 28.78 -23.87 -13.06
CA SER A 234 28.21 -22.97 -12.03
C SER A 234 29.38 -22.27 -11.33
N THR A 235 29.13 -21.04 -10.87
CA THR A 235 30.12 -20.23 -10.14
C THR A 235 29.42 -19.31 -9.15
N SER A 236 30.09 -18.97 -8.05
CA SER A 236 29.67 -17.89 -7.15
C SER A 236 30.23 -16.51 -7.56
N ALA A 237 31.20 -16.50 -8.51
CA ALA A 237 31.76 -15.26 -9.06
C ALA A 237 30.81 -14.67 -10.13
N THR A 238 31.05 -13.43 -10.51
CA THR A 238 30.34 -12.72 -11.59
C THR A 238 31.07 -12.85 -12.95
N SER A 239 31.88 -13.87 -13.10
CA SER A 239 32.57 -14.24 -14.34
C SER A 239 32.73 -15.74 -14.45
N TYR A 240 32.87 -16.23 -15.68
CA TYR A 240 33.11 -17.64 -15.97
C TYR A 240 33.80 -17.81 -17.32
N ASP A 241 34.83 -18.64 -17.37
CA ASP A 241 35.53 -18.97 -18.59
C ASP A 241 34.97 -20.29 -19.17
N VAL A 242 34.31 -20.18 -20.30
CA VAL A 242 33.81 -21.32 -21.08
C VAL A 242 34.95 -21.79 -22.00
N THR A 243 35.36 -23.05 -21.84
CA THR A 243 36.50 -23.65 -22.60
C THR A 243 36.00 -24.74 -23.54
N GLY A 244 36.89 -25.16 -24.47
CA GLY A 244 36.63 -26.28 -25.40
C GLY A 244 35.70 -25.93 -26.55
N LEU A 245 35.57 -24.64 -26.87
CA LEU A 245 34.75 -24.16 -27.98
C LEU A 245 35.53 -24.25 -29.31
N THR A 246 34.81 -24.54 -30.39
CA THR A 246 35.42 -24.60 -31.74
C THR A 246 35.55 -23.18 -32.32
N VAL A 247 36.77 -22.79 -32.66
CA VAL A 247 37.04 -21.53 -33.34
C VAL A 247 36.32 -21.48 -34.69
N GLY A 248 35.82 -20.32 -35.09
CA GLY A 248 35.03 -20.14 -36.31
C GLY A 248 33.53 -20.44 -36.15
N THR A 249 33.11 -20.87 -34.96
CA THR A 249 31.70 -21.20 -34.68
C THR A 249 31.00 -20.07 -33.88
N LYS A 250 29.73 -19.83 -34.16
CA LYS A 250 28.87 -18.94 -33.35
C LYS A 250 28.25 -19.72 -32.22
N TYR A 251 28.33 -19.15 -31.03
CA TYR A 251 27.72 -19.72 -29.83
C TYR A 251 26.79 -18.72 -29.17
N ASP A 252 25.69 -19.25 -28.58
CA ASP A 252 24.78 -18.52 -27.72
C ASP A 252 25.09 -18.93 -26.28
N PHE A 253 25.46 -17.94 -25.46
CA PHE A 253 25.74 -18.11 -24.05
C PHE A 253 24.55 -17.59 -23.24
N ALA A 254 24.26 -18.23 -22.11
CA ALA A 254 23.29 -17.72 -21.17
C ALA A 254 23.77 -17.87 -19.74
N VAL A 255 23.30 -16.95 -18.89
CA VAL A 255 23.57 -16.96 -17.44
C VAL A 255 22.26 -16.78 -16.70
N GLU A 256 22.02 -17.59 -15.67
CA GLU A 256 20.93 -17.40 -14.72
C GLU A 256 21.49 -17.27 -13.29
N ALA A 257 20.84 -16.44 -12.46
CA ALA A 257 21.15 -16.34 -11.04
C ALA A 257 20.43 -17.43 -10.25
N VAL A 258 21.08 -17.94 -9.23
CA VAL A 258 20.57 -18.99 -8.34
C VAL A 258 20.68 -18.54 -6.90
N ARG A 259 19.67 -18.81 -6.10
CA ARG A 259 19.68 -18.71 -4.64
C ARG A 259 19.25 -20.04 -4.04
N GLU A 260 19.97 -20.49 -3.00
CA GLU A 260 19.72 -21.79 -2.38
C GLU A 260 18.61 -21.72 -1.33
N THR A 261 18.56 -20.63 -0.55
CA THR A 261 17.58 -20.50 0.54
C THR A 261 17.01 -19.07 0.65
N PRO A 262 15.71 -18.86 0.47
CA PRO A 262 14.77 -19.79 -0.15
C PRO A 262 15.14 -20.05 -1.61
N ALA A 263 14.97 -21.29 -2.06
CA ALA A 263 15.43 -21.72 -3.40
C ALA A 263 14.71 -20.92 -4.50
N ALA A 264 15.50 -20.36 -5.40
CA ALA A 264 15.01 -19.60 -6.54
C ALA A 264 16.05 -19.60 -7.67
N VAL A 265 15.55 -19.47 -8.89
CA VAL A 265 16.35 -19.20 -10.09
C VAL A 265 15.74 -18.03 -10.84
N SER A 266 16.57 -17.20 -11.48
CA SER A 266 16.12 -16.11 -12.33
C SER A 266 15.80 -16.59 -13.76
N ASP A 267 15.23 -15.70 -14.54
CA ASP A 267 15.31 -15.83 -15.99
C ASP A 267 16.76 -15.79 -16.47
N LYS A 268 17.02 -16.35 -17.65
CA LYS A 268 18.34 -16.35 -18.28
C LYS A 268 18.55 -15.08 -19.08
N SER A 269 19.71 -14.45 -18.88
CA SER A 269 20.24 -13.48 -19.84
C SER A 269 21.05 -14.20 -20.90
N THR A 270 20.97 -13.75 -22.14
CA THR A 270 21.64 -14.36 -23.30
C THR A 270 22.53 -13.38 -24.03
N ILE A 271 23.62 -13.88 -24.57
CA ILE A 271 24.53 -13.15 -25.48
C ILE A 271 25.05 -14.10 -26.53
N SER A 272 25.16 -13.63 -27.78
CA SER A 272 25.75 -14.40 -28.86
C SER A 272 27.15 -13.87 -29.20
N LEU A 273 28.10 -14.78 -29.44
CA LEU A 273 29.44 -14.45 -29.91
C LEU A 273 29.88 -15.40 -31.00
N SER A 274 30.46 -14.85 -32.08
CA SER A 274 31.15 -15.63 -33.10
C SER A 274 32.65 -15.67 -32.81
N LEU A 275 33.23 -16.86 -32.67
CA LEU A 275 34.64 -17.01 -32.48
C LEU A 275 35.35 -16.91 -33.85
N ILE A 276 35.60 -15.68 -34.32
CA ILE A 276 36.28 -15.43 -35.57
C ILE A 276 37.76 -15.78 -35.40
N HIS A 277 38.32 -16.54 -36.36
CA HIS A 277 39.74 -16.71 -36.44
C HIS A 277 40.37 -15.45 -37.05
N ILE A 278 41.05 -14.65 -36.24
CA ILE A 278 41.91 -13.58 -36.76
C ILE A 278 43.22 -14.27 -37.16
N SER A 279 43.38 -14.56 -38.45
CA SER A 279 44.71 -14.92 -38.99
C SER A 279 45.51 -13.63 -39.08
N GLU A 280 46.63 -13.58 -38.34
CA GLU A 280 47.69 -12.62 -38.60
C GLU A 280 48.35 -12.88 -39.96
#